data_e15dfff0b6be694a7484263541c17f03
#
_entry.id   e15dfff0b6be694a7484263541c17f03
#
_cell.length_a   1.000
_cell.length_b   1.000
_cell.length_c   1.000
_cell.angle_alpha   90.00
_cell.angle_beta   90.00
_cell.angle_gamma   90.00
#
_symmetry.space_group_name_H-M   'P 1'
#
loop_
_entity.id
_entity.type
_entity.pdbx_description
1 polymer ?
#
loop_
_entity_poly.entity_id
_entity_poly.type
_entity_poly.pdbx_seq_one_letter_code
_entity_poly.pdbx_strand_id
1 'polypeptide(L)'
;MERKRARGLDRAVEICDLLARACRPMPPAEIARAIGAPRSSVYELCATMTGLGLLEADAEGMLYPGRKTHFWGRSYLAGFDLAREAQPVLDALTAQTGETSQLCVIDGRKYTVLLMREADRAFRISGDVGEPTPIPWTASGRLLLQHLTDHEILALIPPEDFRQPGGETLSPAQFLLELRAAASEGFFSFDSPSDSYTHCFAAAVTGERGACVATLCLVAPREEARARHAALKASLIQHAARLSERLAGIHGAGSLTA
;
A
#
# COMPACT_ATOMS: atom_id res chain seq x y z
N MET A 1 -2.26 33.77 11.18
CA MET A 1 -2.15 33.55 9.70
C MET A 1 -1.66 32.14 9.33
N GLU A 2 -0.79 31.51 10.11
CA GLU A 2 -0.29 30.13 9.88
C GLU A 2 -1.38 29.06 9.85
N ARG A 3 -2.33 29.08 10.78
CA ARG A 3 -3.40 28.07 10.87
C ARG A 3 -4.37 28.05 9.67
N LYS A 4 -4.45 29.14 8.89
CA LYS A 4 -5.30 29.25 7.70
C LYS A 4 -4.59 28.72 6.45
N ARG A 5 -3.25 28.85 6.39
CA ARG A 5 -2.41 28.28 5.31
C ARG A 5 -2.28 26.75 5.43
N ALA A 6 -2.14 26.21 6.63
CA ALA A 6 -2.14 24.78 6.89
C ALA A 6 -3.44 24.12 6.39
N ARG A 7 -4.60 24.69 6.74
CA ARG A 7 -5.90 24.16 6.27
C ARG A 7 -6.08 24.15 4.74
N GLY A 8 -5.44 25.07 4.03
CA GLY A 8 -5.48 25.10 2.56
C GLY A 8 -4.66 23.96 1.95
N LEU A 9 -3.48 23.70 2.51
CA LEU A 9 -2.62 22.60 2.07
C LEU A 9 -3.24 21.24 2.41
N ASP A 10 -3.76 21.07 3.63
CA ASP A 10 -4.43 19.84 4.05
C ASP A 10 -5.57 19.50 3.07
N ARG A 11 -6.43 20.47 2.74
CA ARG A 11 -7.52 20.27 1.79
C ARG A 11 -7.05 20.00 0.36
N ALA A 12 -5.94 20.59 -0.07
CA ALA A 12 -5.38 20.31 -1.39
C ALA A 12 -4.91 18.84 -1.47
N VAL A 13 -4.30 18.33 -0.42
CA VAL A 13 -3.93 16.92 -0.31
C VAL A 13 -5.17 16.03 -0.30
N GLU A 14 -6.19 16.35 0.52
CA GLU A 14 -7.48 15.62 0.56
C GLU A 14 -8.15 15.53 -0.81
N ILE A 15 -8.08 16.62 -1.61
CA ILE A 15 -8.61 16.64 -2.99
C ILE A 15 -7.81 15.67 -3.89
N CYS A 16 -6.48 15.71 -3.81
CA CYS A 16 -5.63 14.80 -4.58
C CYS A 16 -5.91 13.34 -4.22
N ASP A 17 -5.98 13.02 -2.93
CA ASP A 17 -6.25 11.67 -2.43
C ASP A 17 -7.63 11.16 -2.86
N LEU A 18 -8.65 12.03 -2.79
CA LEU A 18 -10.00 11.69 -3.25
C LEU A 18 -10.01 11.33 -4.74
N LEU A 19 -9.39 12.15 -5.58
CA LEU A 19 -9.36 11.94 -7.03
C LEU A 19 -8.51 10.73 -7.41
N ALA A 20 -7.41 10.48 -6.70
CA ALA A 20 -6.58 9.31 -6.89
C ALA A 20 -7.36 8.01 -6.59
N ARG A 21 -8.09 7.98 -5.46
CA ARG A 21 -8.94 6.83 -5.09
C ARG A 21 -10.14 6.64 -6.01
N ALA A 22 -10.79 7.74 -6.41
CA ALA A 22 -11.97 7.67 -7.27
C ALA A 22 -11.65 7.11 -8.66
N CYS A 23 -10.42 7.25 -9.15
CA CYS A 23 -9.96 6.83 -10.48
C CYS A 23 -10.90 7.29 -11.62
N ARG A 24 -11.61 8.41 -11.42
CA ARG A 24 -12.52 9.03 -12.39
C ARG A 24 -12.55 10.54 -12.23
N PRO A 25 -12.87 11.29 -13.29
CA PRO A 25 -13.11 12.73 -13.17
C PRO A 25 -14.28 13.05 -12.24
N MET A 26 -14.18 14.16 -11.49
CA MET A 26 -15.21 14.61 -10.56
C MET A 26 -15.46 16.11 -10.65
N PRO A 27 -16.72 16.59 -10.57
CA PRO A 27 -16.98 18.02 -10.53
C PRO A 27 -16.61 18.61 -9.15
N PRO A 28 -16.20 19.90 -9.07
CA PRO A 28 -15.82 20.55 -7.81
C PRO A 28 -16.89 20.46 -6.72
N ALA A 29 -18.18 20.45 -7.12
CA ALA A 29 -19.28 20.32 -6.16
C ALA A 29 -19.36 18.95 -5.47
N GLU A 30 -19.01 17.88 -6.19
CA GLU A 30 -18.92 16.53 -5.66
C GLU A 30 -17.72 16.39 -4.73
N ILE A 31 -16.56 16.93 -5.15
CA ILE A 31 -15.33 16.98 -4.34
C ILE A 31 -15.64 17.68 -3.00
N ALA A 32 -16.27 18.85 -3.02
CA ALA A 32 -16.61 19.61 -1.81
C ALA A 32 -17.49 18.82 -0.84
N ARG A 33 -18.45 18.04 -1.38
CA ARG A 33 -19.31 17.18 -0.57
C ARG A 33 -18.55 16.02 0.03
N ALA A 34 -17.70 15.38 -0.76
CA ALA A 34 -16.93 14.20 -0.33
C ALA A 34 -15.95 14.52 0.80
N ILE A 35 -15.24 15.68 0.72
CA ILE A 35 -14.29 16.09 1.77
C ILE A 35 -14.93 16.94 2.89
N GLY A 36 -16.26 17.14 2.87
CA GLY A 36 -16.95 17.91 3.91
C GLY A 36 -16.54 19.38 4.03
N ALA A 37 -16.10 20.00 2.93
CA ALA A 37 -15.56 21.36 2.93
C ALA A 37 -16.51 22.39 2.25
N PRO A 38 -16.44 23.68 2.65
CA PRO A 38 -17.23 24.75 2.00
C PRO A 38 -16.96 24.82 0.50
N ARG A 39 -18.00 24.88 -0.31
CA ARG A 39 -17.92 24.91 -1.78
C ARG A 39 -16.98 26.01 -2.29
N SER A 40 -17.12 27.25 -1.79
CA SER A 40 -16.29 28.39 -2.22
C SER A 40 -14.79 28.11 -2.06
N SER A 41 -14.39 27.54 -0.92
CA SER A 41 -12.99 27.19 -0.64
C SER A 41 -12.48 26.08 -1.57
N VAL A 42 -13.31 25.08 -1.87
CA VAL A 42 -12.93 23.99 -2.77
C VAL A 42 -12.80 24.48 -4.21
N TYR A 43 -13.72 25.33 -4.68
CA TYR A 43 -13.63 25.91 -6.03
C TYR A 43 -12.37 26.76 -6.20
N GLU A 44 -12.03 27.58 -5.20
CA GLU A 44 -10.80 28.39 -5.21
C GLU A 44 -9.54 27.52 -5.22
N LEU A 45 -9.50 26.48 -4.38
CA LEU A 45 -8.39 25.52 -4.36
C LEU A 45 -8.27 24.76 -5.67
N CYS A 46 -9.36 24.24 -6.20
CA CYS A 46 -9.37 23.54 -7.49
C CYS A 46 -8.87 24.42 -8.63
N ALA A 47 -9.31 25.69 -8.70
CA ALA A 47 -8.83 26.64 -9.69
C ALA A 47 -7.31 26.89 -9.54
N THR A 48 -6.85 27.09 -8.30
CA THR A 48 -5.41 27.26 -8.00
C THR A 48 -4.61 26.01 -8.39
N MET A 49 -5.07 24.82 -8.02
CA MET A 49 -4.41 23.55 -8.32
C MET A 49 -4.37 23.28 -9.83
N THR A 50 -5.43 23.64 -10.55
CA THR A 50 -5.47 23.56 -12.02
C THR A 50 -4.45 24.52 -12.64
N GLY A 51 -4.40 25.77 -12.17
CA GLY A 51 -3.39 26.76 -12.62
C GLY A 51 -1.95 26.32 -12.34
N LEU A 52 -1.73 25.50 -11.30
CA LEU A 52 -0.44 24.91 -10.97
C LEU A 52 -0.15 23.58 -11.72
N GLY A 53 -1.10 23.03 -12.47
CA GLY A 53 -0.98 21.77 -13.19
C GLY A 53 -1.05 20.52 -12.30
N LEU A 54 -1.54 20.67 -11.06
CA LEU A 54 -1.82 19.57 -10.14
C LEU A 54 -3.13 18.85 -10.48
N LEU A 55 -4.10 19.62 -11.00
CA LEU A 55 -5.34 19.12 -11.57
C LEU A 55 -5.43 19.54 -13.03
N GLU A 56 -6.20 18.81 -13.80
CA GLU A 56 -6.66 19.16 -15.13
C GLU A 56 -8.18 19.03 -15.19
N ALA A 57 -8.80 19.75 -16.12
CA ALA A 57 -10.24 19.70 -16.35
C ALA A 57 -10.52 19.22 -17.77
N ASP A 58 -11.54 18.40 -17.95
CA ASP A 58 -12.08 18.07 -19.27
C ASP A 58 -12.99 19.19 -19.82
N ALA A 59 -13.59 18.96 -20.98
CA ALA A 59 -14.47 19.91 -21.66
C ALA A 59 -15.75 20.23 -20.86
N GLU A 60 -16.19 19.30 -20.01
CA GLU A 60 -17.32 19.40 -19.13
C GLU A 60 -17.00 20.02 -17.76
N GLY A 61 -15.72 20.36 -17.52
CA GLY A 61 -15.23 20.93 -16.26
C GLY A 61 -15.05 19.91 -15.14
N MET A 62 -14.99 18.61 -15.47
CA MET A 62 -14.71 17.56 -14.52
C MET A 62 -13.22 17.51 -14.25
N LEU A 63 -12.83 17.47 -12.97
CA LEU A 63 -11.45 17.51 -12.53
C LEU A 63 -10.84 16.13 -12.35
N TYR A 64 -9.59 15.99 -12.74
CA TYR A 64 -8.78 14.78 -12.56
C TYR A 64 -7.31 15.15 -12.23
N PRO A 65 -6.49 14.20 -11.73
CA PRO A 65 -5.07 14.47 -11.45
C PRO A 65 -4.33 14.95 -12.69
N GLY A 66 -3.69 16.12 -12.59
CA GLY A 66 -2.96 16.73 -13.69
C GLY A 66 -1.60 16.07 -13.94
N ARG A 67 -1.01 16.35 -15.14
CA ARG A 67 0.28 15.77 -15.57
C ARG A 67 1.45 15.98 -14.60
N LYS A 68 1.38 16.97 -13.74
CA LYS A 68 2.42 17.25 -12.74
C LYS A 68 2.55 16.09 -11.73
N THR A 69 1.46 15.44 -11.39
CA THR A 69 1.45 14.27 -10.51
C THR A 69 2.20 13.08 -11.11
N HIS A 70 2.12 12.92 -12.45
CA HIS A 70 2.91 11.90 -13.16
C HIS A 70 4.43 12.17 -13.05
N PHE A 71 4.86 13.42 -13.21
CA PHE A 71 6.28 13.76 -13.09
C PHE A 71 6.80 13.54 -11.68
N TRP A 72 6.01 13.88 -10.66
CA TRP A 72 6.36 13.60 -9.27
C TRP A 72 6.44 12.10 -8.98
N GLY A 73 5.46 11.33 -9.46
CA GLY A 73 5.49 9.87 -9.34
C GLY A 73 6.71 9.25 -10.01
N ARG A 74 7.08 9.70 -11.21
CA ARG A 74 8.31 9.26 -11.87
C ARG A 74 9.57 9.61 -11.08
N SER A 75 9.65 10.82 -10.52
CA SER A 75 10.79 11.25 -9.70
C SER A 75 10.89 10.42 -8.43
N TYR A 76 9.75 10.13 -7.78
CA TYR A 76 9.69 9.25 -6.62
C TYR A 76 10.23 7.85 -6.97
N LEU A 77 9.69 7.22 -8.02
CA LEU A 77 10.13 5.89 -8.45
C LEU A 77 11.62 5.85 -8.86
N ALA A 78 12.13 6.92 -9.48
CA ALA A 78 13.54 7.00 -9.86
C ALA A 78 14.50 7.14 -8.66
N GLY A 79 14.03 7.80 -7.59
CA GLY A 79 14.82 8.02 -6.38
C GLY A 79 14.58 6.99 -5.26
N PHE A 80 13.64 6.07 -5.44
CA PHE A 80 13.25 5.09 -4.43
C PHE A 80 13.56 3.67 -4.90
N ASP A 81 14.73 3.19 -4.52
CA ASP A 81 15.27 1.91 -4.99
C ASP A 81 14.34 0.73 -4.78
N LEU A 82 13.65 0.66 -3.63
CA LEU A 82 12.70 -0.40 -3.34
C LEU A 82 11.60 -0.50 -4.40
N ALA A 83 10.97 0.62 -4.76
CA ALA A 83 9.88 0.62 -5.74
C ALA A 83 10.38 0.25 -7.15
N ARG A 84 11.55 0.77 -7.54
CA ARG A 84 12.17 0.48 -8.83
C ARG A 84 12.51 -1.00 -8.98
N GLU A 85 13.17 -1.58 -7.96
CA GLU A 85 13.60 -2.97 -7.96
C GLU A 85 12.43 -3.95 -7.82
N ALA A 86 11.35 -3.54 -7.17
CA ALA A 86 10.17 -4.38 -6.99
C ALA A 86 9.34 -4.57 -8.26
N GLN A 87 9.30 -3.58 -9.18
CA GLN A 87 8.47 -3.66 -10.38
C GLN A 87 8.71 -4.94 -11.19
N PRO A 88 9.95 -5.26 -11.64
CA PRO A 88 10.19 -6.48 -12.41
C PRO A 88 9.97 -7.77 -11.59
N VAL A 89 10.10 -7.69 -10.26
CA VAL A 89 9.84 -8.84 -9.38
C VAL A 89 8.33 -9.11 -9.29
N LEU A 90 7.50 -8.09 -9.17
CA LEU A 90 6.04 -8.21 -9.20
C LEU A 90 5.55 -8.75 -10.56
N ASP A 91 6.11 -8.24 -11.67
CA ASP A 91 5.77 -8.72 -13.01
C ASP A 91 6.04 -10.22 -13.13
N ALA A 92 7.22 -10.67 -12.70
CA ALA A 92 7.61 -12.08 -12.75
C ALA A 92 6.76 -12.94 -11.81
N LEU A 93 6.46 -12.47 -10.60
CA LEU A 93 5.64 -13.17 -9.62
C LEU A 93 4.21 -13.36 -10.13
N THR A 94 3.59 -12.30 -10.65
CA THR A 94 2.24 -12.38 -11.23
C THR A 94 2.21 -13.29 -12.48
N ALA A 95 3.18 -13.17 -13.36
CA ALA A 95 3.27 -14.05 -14.54
C ALA A 95 3.42 -15.53 -14.16
N GLN A 96 4.20 -15.85 -13.13
CA GLN A 96 4.42 -17.22 -12.67
C GLN A 96 3.21 -17.81 -11.95
N THR A 97 2.53 -17.01 -11.13
CA THR A 97 1.45 -17.50 -10.26
C THR A 97 0.07 -17.36 -10.86
N GLY A 98 -0.12 -16.39 -11.77
CA GLY A 98 -1.44 -15.97 -12.26
C GLY A 98 -2.27 -15.22 -11.22
N GLU A 99 -1.66 -14.83 -10.08
CA GLU A 99 -2.33 -14.11 -9.00
C GLU A 99 -1.90 -12.63 -8.96
N THR A 100 -2.76 -11.77 -8.39
CA THR A 100 -2.41 -10.38 -8.11
C THR A 100 -1.29 -10.32 -7.09
N SER A 101 -0.19 -9.64 -7.41
CA SER A 101 0.94 -9.41 -6.52
C SER A 101 1.06 -7.95 -6.10
N GLN A 102 1.52 -7.73 -4.88
CA GLN A 102 1.62 -6.40 -4.28
C GLN A 102 2.94 -6.23 -3.55
N LEU A 103 3.48 -5.00 -3.57
CA LEU A 103 4.53 -4.54 -2.67
C LEU A 103 3.88 -3.65 -1.61
N CYS A 104 4.11 -3.98 -0.35
CA CYS A 104 3.41 -3.31 0.74
C CYS A 104 4.40 -2.81 1.79
N VAL A 105 4.06 -1.65 2.37
CA VAL A 105 4.88 -0.94 3.35
C VAL A 105 4.02 -0.42 4.50
N ILE A 106 4.67 0.05 5.58
CA ILE A 106 4.04 0.87 6.60
C ILE A 106 4.14 2.34 6.18
N ASP A 107 3.03 3.04 6.25
CA ASP A 107 2.95 4.49 6.12
C ASP A 107 2.28 5.07 7.38
N GLY A 108 3.09 5.74 8.20
CA GLY A 108 2.66 6.21 9.52
C GLY A 108 2.18 5.07 10.42
N ARG A 109 0.89 5.02 10.71
CA ARG A 109 0.26 4.02 11.60
C ARG A 109 -0.60 3.01 10.83
N LYS A 110 -0.47 2.95 9.52
CA LYS A 110 -1.27 2.12 8.61
C LYS A 110 -0.37 1.30 7.68
N TYR A 111 -0.95 0.27 7.16
CA TYR A 111 -0.42 -0.48 6.04
C TYR A 111 -0.87 0.17 4.73
N THR A 112 -0.01 0.11 3.71
CA THR A 112 -0.30 0.66 2.38
C THR A 112 0.28 -0.23 1.28
N VAL A 113 -0.51 -0.46 0.23
CA VAL A 113 -0.02 -1.05 -1.02
C VAL A 113 0.72 0.03 -1.79
N LEU A 114 2.03 -0.11 -1.94
CA LEU A 114 2.89 0.83 -2.66
C LEU A 114 2.85 0.59 -4.17
N LEU A 115 2.92 -0.68 -4.57
CA LEU A 115 2.85 -1.13 -5.98
C LEU A 115 1.99 -2.38 -6.07
N MET A 116 1.32 -2.54 -7.19
CA MET A 116 0.51 -3.72 -7.49
C MET A 116 0.68 -4.13 -8.96
N ARG A 117 0.65 -5.43 -9.18
CA ARG A 117 0.47 -6.02 -10.50
C ARG A 117 -0.74 -6.94 -10.47
N GLU A 118 -1.78 -6.54 -11.19
CA GLU A 118 -3.02 -7.32 -11.27
C GLU A 118 -2.85 -8.59 -12.10
N ALA A 119 -3.54 -9.64 -11.71
CA ALA A 119 -3.66 -10.86 -12.49
C ALA A 119 -4.37 -10.59 -13.82
N ASP A 120 -3.87 -11.18 -14.89
CA ASP A 120 -4.50 -11.11 -16.22
C ASP A 120 -5.57 -12.22 -16.35
N ARG A 121 -6.72 -11.99 -15.73
CA ARG A 121 -7.88 -12.89 -15.80
C ARG A 121 -9.20 -12.13 -15.60
N ALA A 122 -10.30 -12.72 -16.08
CA ALA A 122 -11.63 -12.10 -16.05
C ALA A 122 -12.10 -11.77 -14.61
N PHE A 123 -11.83 -12.66 -13.66
CA PHE A 123 -12.06 -12.42 -12.24
C PHE A 123 -10.70 -12.24 -11.54
N ARG A 124 -10.41 -11.03 -11.12
CA ARG A 124 -9.21 -10.68 -10.38
C ARG A 124 -9.56 -9.93 -9.10
N ILE A 125 -8.75 -10.13 -8.09
CA ILE A 125 -8.84 -9.38 -6.86
C ILE A 125 -7.92 -8.17 -7.02
N SER A 126 -8.49 -6.97 -7.04
CA SER A 126 -7.76 -5.72 -7.04
C SER A 126 -7.79 -5.12 -5.64
N GLY A 127 -6.72 -4.45 -5.26
CA GLY A 127 -6.64 -3.64 -4.04
C GLY A 127 -6.42 -2.19 -4.41
N ASP A 128 -6.65 -1.30 -3.46
CA ASP A 128 -6.44 0.13 -3.68
C ASP A 128 -4.99 0.50 -3.33
N VAL A 129 -4.20 0.86 -4.35
CA VAL A 129 -2.84 1.38 -4.17
C VAL A 129 -2.91 2.73 -3.46
N GLY A 130 -2.14 2.89 -2.38
CA GLY A 130 -2.11 4.12 -1.58
C GLY A 130 -3.22 4.23 -0.54
N GLU A 131 -4.16 3.29 -0.45
CA GLU A 131 -5.21 3.30 0.58
C GLU A 131 -4.65 2.89 1.94
N PRO A 132 -4.78 3.73 2.99
CA PRO A 132 -4.36 3.37 4.34
C PRO A 132 -5.26 2.31 4.94
N THR A 133 -4.72 1.11 5.18
CA THR A 133 -5.45 -0.02 5.76
C THR A 133 -4.98 -0.30 7.20
N PRO A 134 -5.88 -0.67 8.13
CA PRO A 134 -5.47 -1.10 9.46
C PRO A 134 -4.48 -2.26 9.42
N ILE A 135 -3.36 -2.13 10.12
CA ILE A 135 -2.27 -3.12 10.12
C ILE A 135 -2.76 -4.53 10.53
N PRO A 136 -3.61 -4.69 11.57
CA PRO A 136 -4.08 -6.01 11.99
C PRO A 136 -4.94 -6.76 10.98
N TRP A 137 -5.46 -6.05 9.96
CA TRP A 137 -6.32 -6.66 8.92
C TRP A 137 -5.50 -7.34 7.80
N THR A 138 -4.18 -7.26 7.83
CA THR A 138 -3.33 -7.65 6.71
C THR A 138 -2.34 -8.74 7.08
N ALA A 139 -2.01 -9.62 6.14
CA ALA A 139 -0.94 -10.60 6.32
C ALA A 139 0.42 -9.89 6.53
N SER A 140 0.66 -8.81 5.79
CA SER A 140 1.88 -7.99 5.87
C SER A 140 2.11 -7.39 7.25
N GLY A 141 1.03 -7.03 7.97
CA GLY A 141 1.13 -6.45 9.31
C GLY A 141 1.85 -7.35 10.32
N ARG A 142 1.85 -8.69 10.10
CA ARG A 142 2.58 -9.66 10.93
C ARG A 142 4.08 -9.68 10.64
N LEU A 143 4.53 -9.08 9.54
CA LEU A 143 5.93 -9.09 9.13
C LEU A 143 6.58 -7.71 9.23
N LEU A 144 5.87 -6.66 8.85
CA LEU A 144 6.40 -5.31 8.77
C LEU A 144 6.83 -4.73 10.12
N LEU A 145 6.19 -5.17 11.22
CA LEU A 145 6.47 -4.67 12.57
C LEU A 145 7.41 -5.58 13.39
N GLN A 146 7.99 -6.62 12.79
CA GLN A 146 8.78 -7.64 13.49
C GLN A 146 10.01 -7.09 14.24
N HIS A 147 10.50 -5.92 13.84
CA HIS A 147 11.67 -5.26 14.46
C HIS A 147 11.31 -4.46 15.71
N LEU A 148 10.02 -4.26 16.00
CA LEU A 148 9.54 -3.52 17.16
C LEU A 148 9.28 -4.46 18.35
N THR A 149 9.35 -3.90 19.56
CA THR A 149 8.90 -4.58 20.78
C THR A 149 7.37 -4.63 20.83
N ASP A 150 6.82 -5.54 21.64
CA ASP A 150 5.36 -5.66 21.81
C ASP A 150 4.72 -4.34 22.29
N HIS A 151 5.42 -3.63 23.17
CA HIS A 151 4.96 -2.33 23.67
C HIS A 151 4.91 -1.28 22.54
N GLU A 152 5.94 -1.19 21.72
CA GLU A 152 6.00 -0.26 20.56
C GLU A 152 4.93 -0.58 19.53
N ILE A 153 4.69 -1.86 19.24
CA ILE A 153 3.64 -2.32 18.32
C ILE A 153 2.26 -1.86 18.82
N LEU A 154 1.95 -2.11 20.08
CA LEU A 154 0.67 -1.72 20.68
C LEU A 154 0.51 -0.20 20.80
N ALA A 155 1.59 0.55 20.98
CA ALA A 155 1.56 2.01 20.96
C ALA A 155 1.37 2.58 19.54
N LEU A 156 1.88 1.87 18.52
CA LEU A 156 1.75 2.27 17.12
C LEU A 156 0.34 2.05 16.58
N ILE A 157 -0.28 0.91 16.86
CA ILE A 157 -1.58 0.51 16.30
C ILE A 157 -2.71 1.15 17.09
N PRO A 158 -3.62 1.93 16.47
CA PRO A 158 -4.83 2.43 17.13
C PRO A 158 -5.69 1.28 17.68
N PRO A 159 -6.22 1.35 18.91
CA PRO A 159 -7.05 0.29 19.48
C PRO A 159 -8.26 -0.07 18.60
N GLU A 160 -8.85 0.92 17.93
CA GLU A 160 -9.97 0.74 17.00
C GLU A 160 -9.63 -0.12 15.78
N ASP A 161 -8.36 -0.17 15.37
CA ASP A 161 -7.88 -0.95 14.23
C ASP A 161 -7.91 -2.47 14.47
N PHE A 162 -8.00 -2.90 15.72
CA PHE A 162 -8.20 -4.31 16.04
C PHE A 162 -9.62 -4.80 15.80
N ARG A 163 -10.58 -3.89 15.57
CA ARG A 163 -11.94 -4.26 15.16
C ARG A 163 -11.97 -4.50 13.65
N GLN A 164 -12.21 -5.74 13.25
CA GLN A 164 -12.25 -6.16 11.85
C GLN A 164 -13.53 -5.71 11.14
N PRO A 165 -13.54 -5.63 9.80
CA PRO A 165 -14.73 -5.23 9.03
C PRO A 165 -15.98 -6.05 9.31
N GLY A 166 -15.83 -7.35 9.59
CA GLY A 166 -16.91 -8.25 10.00
C GLY A 166 -17.49 -7.99 11.41
N GLY A 167 -16.92 -7.03 12.16
CA GLY A 167 -17.35 -6.68 13.50
C GLY A 167 -16.63 -7.46 14.61
N GLU A 168 -15.90 -8.49 14.29
CA GLU A 168 -15.05 -9.23 15.22
C GLU A 168 -13.87 -8.37 15.68
N THR A 169 -13.38 -8.63 16.90
CA THR A 169 -12.20 -7.93 17.42
C THR A 169 -11.06 -8.93 17.55
N LEU A 170 -9.99 -8.70 16.79
CA LEU A 170 -8.75 -9.45 16.97
C LEU A 170 -8.10 -9.07 18.30
N SER A 171 -7.81 -10.05 19.14
CA SER A 171 -7.08 -9.79 20.39
C SER A 171 -5.68 -9.25 20.08
N PRO A 172 -5.23 -8.14 20.71
CA PRO A 172 -3.85 -7.68 20.59
C PRO A 172 -2.83 -8.76 20.96
N ALA A 173 -3.10 -9.60 21.95
CA ALA A 173 -2.24 -10.70 22.35
C ALA A 173 -2.13 -11.76 21.23
N GLN A 174 -3.25 -12.09 20.58
CA GLN A 174 -3.26 -13.02 19.45
C GLN A 174 -2.48 -12.46 18.27
N PHE A 175 -2.66 -11.16 17.95
CA PHE A 175 -1.90 -10.50 16.90
C PHE A 175 -0.39 -10.56 17.15
N LEU A 176 0.06 -10.30 18.38
CA LEU A 176 1.47 -10.38 18.75
C LEU A 176 2.03 -11.81 18.62
N LEU A 177 1.25 -12.83 19.03
CA LEU A 177 1.64 -14.23 18.85
C LEU A 177 1.81 -14.59 17.37
N GLU A 178 0.86 -14.21 16.52
CA GLU A 178 0.92 -14.42 15.07
C GLU A 178 2.12 -13.70 14.46
N LEU A 179 2.37 -12.44 14.89
CA LEU A 179 3.51 -11.67 14.43
C LEU A 179 4.85 -12.35 14.77
N ARG A 180 5.02 -12.84 16.00
CA ARG A 180 6.27 -13.52 16.41
C ARG A 180 6.46 -14.85 15.65
N ALA A 181 5.39 -15.59 15.42
CA ALA A 181 5.43 -16.80 14.59
C ALA A 181 5.79 -16.47 13.14
N ALA A 182 5.14 -15.46 12.54
CA ALA A 182 5.41 -15.01 11.19
C ALA A 182 6.86 -14.51 11.02
N ALA A 183 7.38 -13.76 12.00
CA ALA A 183 8.75 -13.25 11.98
C ALA A 183 9.80 -14.39 11.94
N SER A 184 9.55 -15.52 12.60
CA SER A 184 10.46 -16.66 12.58
C SER A 184 10.50 -17.37 11.23
N GLU A 185 9.39 -17.34 10.48
CA GLU A 185 9.28 -17.97 9.15
C GLU A 185 9.59 -17.00 8.00
N GLY A 186 9.54 -15.68 8.24
CA GLY A 186 9.57 -14.66 7.19
C GLY A 186 8.33 -14.69 6.27
N PHE A 187 7.26 -15.35 6.71
CA PHE A 187 6.05 -15.60 5.94
C PHE A 187 4.80 -15.66 6.82
N PHE A 188 3.68 -15.18 6.27
CA PHE A 188 2.36 -15.34 6.87
C PHE A 188 1.28 -15.47 5.81
N SER A 189 0.23 -16.23 6.07
CA SER A 189 -0.95 -16.31 5.22
C SER A 189 -2.22 -16.54 6.04
N PHE A 190 -3.33 -15.98 5.57
CA PHE A 190 -4.63 -16.14 6.23
C PHE A 190 -5.78 -15.78 5.28
N ASP A 191 -6.98 -16.21 5.65
CA ASP A 191 -8.20 -15.77 4.98
C ASP A 191 -8.47 -14.30 5.33
N SER A 192 -8.71 -13.45 4.32
CA SER A 192 -8.98 -12.02 4.52
C SER A 192 -10.15 -11.79 5.48
N PRO A 193 -10.02 -10.89 6.45
CA PRO A 193 -11.14 -10.49 7.30
C PRO A 193 -12.08 -9.48 6.61
N SER A 194 -11.68 -8.94 5.46
CA SER A 194 -12.43 -7.91 4.73
C SER A 194 -13.50 -8.50 3.81
N ASP A 195 -13.38 -9.79 3.48
CA ASP A 195 -14.31 -10.49 2.58
C ASP A 195 -14.30 -12.01 2.83
N SER A 196 -15.23 -12.74 2.22
CA SER A 196 -15.39 -14.19 2.40
C SER A 196 -14.68 -15.06 1.35
N TYR A 197 -14.03 -14.46 0.35
CA TYR A 197 -13.51 -15.16 -0.83
C TYR A 197 -12.00 -15.00 -1.07
N THR A 198 -11.35 -14.10 -0.34
CA THR A 198 -9.93 -13.79 -0.51
C THR A 198 -9.06 -14.52 0.49
N HIS A 199 -7.92 -15.04 0.03
CA HIS A 199 -6.80 -15.50 0.85
C HIS A 199 -5.56 -14.68 0.53
N CYS A 200 -4.89 -14.19 1.57
CA CYS A 200 -3.72 -13.33 1.47
C CYS A 200 -2.46 -14.07 1.92
N PHE A 201 -1.39 -13.90 1.17
CA PHE A 201 -0.05 -14.37 1.49
C PHE A 201 0.88 -13.17 1.60
N ALA A 202 1.81 -13.19 2.54
CA ALA A 202 2.86 -12.19 2.66
C ALA A 202 4.21 -12.85 2.96
N ALA A 203 5.27 -12.35 2.31
CA ALA A 203 6.66 -12.71 2.61
C ALA A 203 7.48 -11.45 2.86
N ALA A 204 8.40 -11.53 3.83
CA ALA A 204 9.24 -10.41 4.21
C ALA A 204 10.27 -10.09 3.13
N VAL A 205 10.41 -8.81 2.81
CA VAL A 205 11.51 -8.26 2.04
C VAL A 205 12.44 -7.56 3.02
N THR A 206 13.67 -8.05 3.11
CA THR A 206 14.65 -7.51 4.05
C THR A 206 15.59 -6.52 3.37
N GLY A 207 15.84 -5.42 4.06
CA GLY A 207 16.85 -4.44 3.70
C GLY A 207 18.19 -4.73 4.39
N GLU A 208 19.02 -3.70 4.48
CA GLU A 208 20.26 -3.75 5.26
C GLU A 208 19.99 -4.19 6.71
N ARG A 209 20.92 -4.95 7.28
CA ARG A 209 20.87 -5.47 8.65
C ARG A 209 19.71 -6.47 8.90
N GLY A 210 19.07 -7.00 7.85
CA GLY A 210 18.01 -8.00 7.98
C GLY A 210 16.65 -7.48 8.48
N ALA A 211 16.46 -6.16 8.59
CA ALA A 211 15.18 -5.58 8.94
C ALA A 211 14.17 -5.75 7.80
N CYS A 212 12.92 -6.09 8.12
CA CYS A 212 11.83 -6.11 7.14
C CYS A 212 11.48 -4.66 6.75
N VAL A 213 11.75 -4.29 5.50
CA VAL A 213 11.50 -2.94 4.97
C VAL A 213 10.21 -2.88 4.14
N ALA A 214 9.76 -4.03 3.64
CA ALA A 214 8.54 -4.19 2.86
C ALA A 214 8.09 -5.65 2.93
N THR A 215 6.90 -5.94 2.37
CA THR A 215 6.47 -7.31 2.09
C THR A 215 6.08 -7.43 0.62
N LEU A 216 6.36 -8.59 0.03
CA LEU A 216 5.65 -9.03 -1.16
C LEU A 216 4.41 -9.80 -0.73
N CYS A 217 3.30 -9.58 -1.43
CA CYS A 217 2.03 -10.24 -1.17
C CYS A 217 1.48 -10.88 -2.43
N LEU A 218 0.73 -11.97 -2.25
CA LEU A 218 -0.20 -12.51 -3.24
C LEU A 218 -1.61 -12.46 -2.66
N VAL A 219 -2.55 -12.12 -3.52
CA VAL A 219 -3.97 -12.10 -3.20
C VAL A 219 -4.68 -13.03 -4.19
N ALA A 220 -5.27 -14.10 -3.68
CA ALA A 220 -5.86 -15.15 -4.49
C ALA A 220 -7.25 -15.54 -4.00
N PRO A 221 -8.12 -16.10 -4.87
CA PRO A 221 -9.37 -16.70 -4.44
C PRO A 221 -9.09 -17.83 -3.43
N ARG A 222 -9.88 -17.87 -2.34
CA ARG A 222 -9.65 -18.77 -1.19
C ARG A 222 -9.54 -20.24 -1.58
N GLU A 223 -10.39 -20.73 -2.47
CA GLU A 223 -10.38 -22.13 -2.91
C GLU A 223 -9.11 -22.46 -3.72
N GLU A 224 -8.72 -21.56 -4.64
CA GLU A 224 -7.49 -21.72 -5.43
C GLU A 224 -6.24 -21.62 -4.54
N ALA A 225 -6.25 -20.71 -3.58
CA ALA A 225 -5.19 -20.55 -2.60
C ALA A 225 -4.97 -21.81 -1.78
N ARG A 226 -6.05 -22.47 -1.33
CA ARG A 226 -5.97 -23.74 -0.60
C ARG A 226 -5.38 -24.87 -1.44
N ALA A 227 -5.84 -24.99 -2.69
CA ALA A 227 -5.37 -26.02 -3.61
C ALA A 227 -3.89 -25.86 -3.99
N ARG A 228 -3.41 -24.61 -4.05
CA ARG A 228 -2.06 -24.25 -4.53
C ARG A 228 -1.16 -23.66 -3.44
N HIS A 229 -1.54 -23.75 -2.16
CA HIS A 229 -0.90 -23.08 -1.03
C HIS A 229 0.63 -23.24 -1.02
N ALA A 230 1.12 -24.49 -1.10
CA ALA A 230 2.55 -24.77 -1.06
C ALA A 230 3.32 -24.13 -2.24
N ALA A 231 2.74 -24.17 -3.45
CA ALA A 231 3.34 -23.58 -4.65
C ALA A 231 3.37 -22.06 -4.57
N LEU A 232 2.26 -21.42 -4.14
CA LEU A 232 2.17 -19.98 -3.98
C LEU A 232 3.13 -19.47 -2.89
N LYS A 233 3.19 -20.16 -1.73
CA LYS A 233 4.16 -19.88 -0.66
C LYS A 233 5.59 -19.92 -1.17
N ALA A 234 5.98 -21.02 -1.85
CA ALA A 234 7.33 -21.19 -2.36
C ALA A 234 7.72 -20.09 -3.38
N SER A 235 6.83 -19.80 -4.33
CA SER A 235 7.04 -18.74 -5.32
C SER A 235 7.19 -17.37 -4.65
N LEU A 236 6.32 -17.04 -3.71
CA LEU A 236 6.35 -15.76 -3.00
C LEU A 236 7.64 -15.58 -2.21
N ILE A 237 8.06 -16.58 -1.43
CA ILE A 237 9.31 -16.54 -0.65
C ILE A 237 10.52 -16.37 -1.58
N GLN A 238 10.56 -17.10 -2.68
CA GLN A 238 11.65 -16.99 -3.66
C GLN A 238 11.77 -15.57 -4.23
N HIS A 239 10.65 -14.96 -4.61
CA HIS A 239 10.66 -13.61 -5.16
C HIS A 239 10.98 -12.55 -4.10
N ALA A 240 10.53 -12.73 -2.85
CA ALA A 240 10.89 -11.85 -1.74
C ALA A 240 12.40 -11.90 -1.43
N ALA A 241 12.99 -13.09 -1.43
CA ALA A 241 14.43 -13.26 -1.28
C ALA A 241 15.21 -12.57 -2.41
N ARG A 242 14.78 -12.77 -3.67
CA ARG A 242 15.39 -12.09 -4.84
C ARG A 242 15.33 -10.56 -4.73
N LEU A 243 14.21 -10.00 -4.28
CA LEU A 243 14.10 -8.55 -4.08
C LEU A 243 15.03 -8.08 -2.97
N SER A 244 15.10 -8.83 -1.86
CA SER A 244 16.03 -8.53 -0.74
C SER A 244 17.49 -8.52 -1.18
N GLU A 245 17.92 -9.48 -1.98
CA GLU A 245 19.27 -9.55 -2.56
C GLU A 245 19.59 -8.34 -3.45
N ARG A 246 18.63 -7.93 -4.29
CA ARG A 246 18.78 -6.74 -5.16
C ARG A 246 18.97 -5.47 -4.36
N LEU A 247 18.19 -5.30 -3.28
CA LEU A 247 18.31 -4.14 -2.39
C LEU A 247 19.66 -4.11 -1.66
N ALA A 248 20.13 -5.25 -1.18
CA ALA A 248 21.47 -5.36 -0.56
C ALA A 248 22.61 -5.03 -1.53
N GLY A 249 22.48 -5.42 -2.82
CA GLY A 249 23.48 -5.15 -3.86
C GLY A 249 23.61 -3.67 -4.23
N ILE A 250 22.55 -2.89 -4.15
CA ILE A 250 22.57 -1.45 -4.48
C ILE A 250 23.41 -0.67 -3.46
N HIS A 251 23.25 -0.97 -2.19
CA HIS A 251 23.96 -0.29 -1.10
C HIS A 251 25.42 -0.73 -1.00
N GLY A 252 25.73 -1.98 -1.36
CA GLY A 252 27.12 -2.47 -1.46
C GLY A 252 27.93 -1.78 -2.56
N ALA A 253 27.30 -1.38 -3.67
CA ALA A 253 27.96 -0.67 -4.77
C ALA A 253 28.21 0.82 -4.48
N GLY A 254 27.36 1.46 -3.65
CA GLY A 254 27.50 2.87 -3.25
C GLY A 254 28.61 3.12 -2.22
N SER A 255 29.06 2.10 -1.52
CA SER A 255 30.13 2.18 -0.50
C SER A 255 31.55 2.14 -1.07
N LEU A 256 31.72 1.94 -2.38
CA LEU A 256 33.03 1.84 -3.06
C LEU A 256 33.49 3.13 -3.75
N THR A 257 32.71 4.21 -3.65
CA THR A 257 33.02 5.53 -4.25
C THR A 257 32.88 6.66 -3.23
N ALA A 258 33.64 6.60 -2.14
CA ALA A 258 33.84 7.72 -1.23
C ALA A 258 35.34 7.85 -0.92
#